data_cca61ac831ee51205323d278bb187264
#
_entry.id   cca61ac831ee51205323d278bb187264
#
_cell.length_a   1.000
_cell.length_b   1.000
_cell.length_c   1.000
_cell.angle_alpha   90.00
_cell.angle_beta   90.00
_cell.angle_gamma   90.00
#
_symmetry.space_group_name_H-M   'P 1'
#
loop_
_entity.id
_entity.type
_entity.pdbx_description
1 polymer ?
#
loop_
_entity_poly.entity_id
_entity_poly.type
_entity_poly.pdbx_seq_one_letter_code
_entity_poly.pdbx_strand_id
1 'polypeptide(L)'
;MKKQNDTFLTTYKALEKELTDTGLSIKDYEDRLINNGYTDTADKLRLCRMIRNYLSHHADGDELITANNNLSTFIKEQITMINNTKLRAKDSYVPVSRSKRLIRKPESIRDVIDEFNKHPKENILYVISDDNKLLGQINSTDVLTVLYSISRLSDLKKTPADKLIKKTNVVTVDKDTVLSDIKADYAIVMKNKNEILGEKCLCTTY
;
A
#
# COMPACT_ATOMS: atom_id res chain seq x y z
N MET A 1 -14.18 -18.33 32.92
CA MET A 1 -12.83 -18.77 32.44
C MET A 1 -12.83 -18.99 30.95
N LYS A 2 -13.55 -19.90 30.35
CA LYS A 2 -13.55 -20.20 28.91
C LYS A 2 -13.68 -18.97 28.01
N LYS A 3 -14.63 -18.06 28.24
CA LYS A 3 -14.81 -16.83 27.46
C LYS A 3 -13.58 -15.90 27.46
N GLN A 4 -12.82 -15.84 28.57
CA GLN A 4 -11.60 -15.02 28.66
C GLN A 4 -10.47 -15.65 27.86
N ASN A 5 -10.32 -16.97 27.92
CA ASN A 5 -9.34 -17.71 27.14
C ASN A 5 -9.63 -17.61 25.63
N ASP A 6 -10.90 -17.73 25.21
CA ASP A 6 -11.30 -17.55 23.81
C ASP A 6 -10.99 -16.13 23.31
N THR A 7 -11.26 -15.10 24.14
CA THR A 7 -10.92 -13.70 23.81
C THR A 7 -9.43 -13.52 23.66
N PHE A 8 -8.63 -14.08 24.58
CA PHE A 8 -7.17 -14.01 24.52
C PHE A 8 -6.63 -14.68 23.26
N LEU A 9 -7.06 -15.93 22.98
CA LEU A 9 -6.62 -16.68 21.79
C LEU A 9 -6.96 -15.96 20.49
N THR A 10 -8.16 -15.38 20.40
CA THR A 10 -8.59 -14.61 19.24
C THR A 10 -7.72 -13.36 19.04
N THR A 11 -7.44 -12.63 20.14
CA THR A 11 -6.60 -11.44 20.09
C THR A 11 -5.14 -11.79 19.76
N TYR A 12 -4.62 -12.90 20.28
CA TYR A 12 -3.27 -13.36 19.97
C TYR A 12 -3.13 -13.78 18.50
N LYS A 13 -4.11 -14.47 17.93
CA LYS A 13 -4.14 -14.79 16.49
C LYS A 13 -4.14 -13.53 15.62
N ALA A 14 -4.83 -12.47 16.05
CA ALA A 14 -4.80 -11.20 15.35
C ALA A 14 -3.39 -10.59 15.36
N LEU A 15 -2.65 -10.66 16.49
CA LEU A 15 -1.25 -10.23 16.55
C LEU A 15 -0.35 -11.05 15.62
N GLU A 16 -0.48 -12.39 15.62
CA GLU A 16 0.29 -13.26 14.71
C GLU A 16 0.06 -12.88 13.25
N LYS A 17 -1.20 -12.59 12.87
CA LYS A 17 -1.54 -12.13 11.51
C LYS A 17 -0.88 -10.80 11.19
N GLU A 18 -1.00 -9.80 12.07
CA GLU A 18 -0.41 -8.47 11.84
C GLU A 18 1.12 -8.53 11.67
N LEU A 19 1.80 -9.40 12.43
CA LEU A 19 3.23 -9.62 12.29
C LEU A 19 3.57 -10.33 10.97
N THR A 20 2.82 -11.37 10.61
CA THR A 20 3.00 -12.08 9.33
C THR A 20 2.85 -11.14 8.14
N ASP A 21 1.88 -10.23 8.18
CA ASP A 21 1.66 -9.21 7.14
C ASP A 21 2.85 -8.23 7.02
N THR A 22 3.68 -8.13 8.08
CA THR A 22 4.94 -7.35 8.05
C THR A 22 6.20 -8.21 7.80
N GLY A 23 6.03 -9.50 7.52
CA GLY A 23 7.14 -10.46 7.31
C GLY A 23 7.86 -10.85 8.58
N LEU A 24 7.24 -10.69 9.76
CA LEU A 24 7.85 -11.02 11.05
C LEU A 24 7.13 -12.20 11.72
N SER A 25 7.91 -13.03 12.41
CA SER A 25 7.36 -13.93 13.41
C SER A 25 7.23 -13.23 14.77
N ILE A 26 6.47 -13.83 15.69
CA ILE A 26 6.42 -13.37 17.09
C ILE A 26 7.82 -13.32 17.72
N LYS A 27 8.66 -14.29 17.43
CA LYS A 27 10.04 -14.36 17.94
C LYS A 27 10.88 -13.20 17.39
N ASP A 28 10.81 -12.93 16.08
CA ASP A 28 11.53 -11.81 15.48
C ASP A 28 11.09 -10.47 16.11
N TYR A 29 9.81 -10.36 16.45
CA TYR A 29 9.29 -9.17 17.12
C TYR A 29 9.78 -9.07 18.58
N GLU A 30 9.80 -10.18 19.34
CA GLU A 30 10.42 -10.24 20.67
C GLU A 30 11.89 -9.79 20.62
N ASP A 31 12.67 -10.31 19.67
CA ASP A 31 14.10 -9.97 19.51
C ASP A 31 14.29 -8.48 19.15
N ARG A 32 13.41 -7.91 18.30
CA ARG A 32 13.43 -6.47 18.00
C ARG A 32 13.12 -5.61 19.21
N LEU A 33 12.15 -6.00 20.03
CA LEU A 33 11.84 -5.29 21.28
C LEU A 33 13.03 -5.27 22.21
N ILE A 34 13.72 -6.41 22.39
CA ILE A 34 14.94 -6.50 23.23
C ILE A 34 16.04 -5.59 22.68
N ASN A 35 16.33 -5.65 21.39
CA ASN A 35 17.37 -4.85 20.75
C ASN A 35 17.09 -3.34 20.83
N ASN A 36 15.82 -2.94 20.96
CA ASN A 36 15.40 -1.55 21.15
C ASN A 36 15.23 -1.15 22.61
N GLY A 37 15.63 -2.02 23.58
CA GLY A 37 15.58 -1.73 25.02
C GLY A 37 14.22 -1.94 25.69
N TYR A 38 13.25 -2.54 24.99
CA TYR A 38 11.89 -2.83 25.51
C TYR A 38 11.80 -4.25 26.10
N THR A 39 12.72 -4.59 27.01
CA THR A 39 12.87 -5.95 27.61
C THR A 39 11.60 -6.41 28.34
N ASP A 40 11.00 -5.55 29.15
CA ASP A 40 9.77 -5.87 29.91
C ASP A 40 8.60 -6.19 28.96
N THR A 41 8.52 -5.48 27.84
CA THR A 41 7.49 -5.73 26.81
C THR A 41 7.72 -7.07 26.12
N ALA A 42 8.98 -7.39 25.80
CA ALA A 42 9.36 -8.66 25.19
C ALA A 42 9.08 -9.85 26.13
N ASP A 43 9.39 -9.71 27.41
CA ASP A 43 9.13 -10.76 28.42
C ASP A 43 7.62 -11.00 28.60
N LYS A 44 6.82 -9.93 28.61
CA LYS A 44 5.36 -10.04 28.67
C LYS A 44 4.79 -10.68 27.41
N LEU A 45 5.37 -10.40 26.24
CA LEU A 45 4.97 -11.04 24.98
C LEU A 45 5.33 -12.53 24.98
N ARG A 46 6.51 -12.89 25.49
CA ARG A 46 6.95 -14.28 25.69
C ARG A 46 5.99 -15.05 26.62
N LEU A 47 5.55 -14.41 27.72
CA LEU A 47 4.53 -14.99 28.58
C LEU A 47 3.21 -15.23 27.84
N CYS A 48 2.76 -14.26 27.03
CA CYS A 48 1.56 -14.43 26.19
C CYS A 48 1.69 -15.63 25.24
N ARG A 49 2.88 -15.84 24.63
CA ARG A 49 3.16 -16.99 23.76
C ARG A 49 3.09 -18.32 24.51
N MET A 50 3.64 -18.37 25.73
CA MET A 50 3.57 -19.56 26.57
C MET A 50 2.12 -19.92 26.94
N ILE A 51 1.34 -18.93 27.36
CA ILE A 51 -0.09 -19.10 27.69
C ILE A 51 -0.88 -19.56 26.46
N ARG A 52 -0.66 -18.94 25.30
CA ARG A 52 -1.31 -19.34 24.04
C ARG A 52 -1.00 -20.79 23.68
N ASN A 53 0.26 -21.20 23.80
CA ASN A 53 0.66 -22.58 23.51
C ASN A 53 -0.01 -23.56 24.50
N TYR A 54 -0.01 -23.25 25.78
CA TYR A 54 -0.71 -24.06 26.78
C TYR A 54 -2.20 -24.21 26.44
N LEU A 55 -2.90 -23.12 26.24
CA LEU A 55 -4.35 -23.13 25.94
C LEU A 55 -4.68 -23.82 24.62
N SER A 56 -3.78 -23.80 23.64
CA SER A 56 -3.99 -24.46 22.34
C SER A 56 -3.83 -25.99 22.42
N HIS A 57 -3.06 -26.51 23.38
CA HIS A 57 -2.79 -27.93 23.53
C HIS A 57 -3.67 -28.61 24.60
N HIS A 58 -4.35 -27.85 25.45
CA HIS A 58 -5.14 -28.35 26.58
C HIS A 58 -6.62 -27.94 26.44
N ALA A 59 -7.17 -28.05 25.23
CA ALA A 59 -8.56 -27.65 24.94
C ALA A 59 -9.65 -28.48 25.67
N ASP A 60 -9.30 -29.62 26.26
CA ASP A 60 -10.26 -30.64 26.73
C ASP A 60 -10.42 -30.70 28.25
N GLY A 61 -10.41 -29.59 28.96
CA GLY A 61 -11.18 -29.57 30.20
C GLY A 61 -10.49 -29.22 31.51
N ASP A 62 -9.21 -29.32 31.71
CA ASP A 62 -8.55 -28.85 32.93
C ASP A 62 -7.81 -27.51 32.65
N GLU A 63 -8.61 -26.44 32.59
CA GLU A 63 -8.05 -25.09 32.46
C GLU A 63 -7.35 -24.67 33.77
N LEU A 64 -6.11 -25.13 33.96
CA LEU A 64 -5.26 -24.70 35.08
C LEU A 64 -4.85 -23.23 34.98
N ILE A 65 -4.96 -22.65 33.76
CA ILE A 65 -4.58 -21.27 33.47
C ILE A 65 -5.76 -20.51 32.87
N THR A 66 -6.03 -19.34 33.42
CA THR A 66 -6.98 -18.38 32.85
C THR A 66 -6.21 -17.15 32.36
N ALA A 67 -6.32 -16.82 31.08
CA ALA A 67 -5.73 -15.60 30.55
C ALA A 67 -6.48 -14.39 31.12
N ASN A 68 -5.73 -13.50 31.77
CA ASN A 68 -6.26 -12.26 32.32
C ASN A 68 -6.62 -11.27 31.17
N ASN A 69 -7.69 -10.49 31.35
CA ASN A 69 -8.07 -9.43 30.42
C ASN A 69 -6.95 -8.43 30.13
N ASN A 70 -6.06 -8.18 31.10
CA ASN A 70 -4.88 -7.31 30.93
C ASN A 70 -3.91 -7.83 29.85
N LEU A 71 -3.82 -9.13 29.64
CA LEU A 71 -3.00 -9.71 28.56
C LEU A 71 -3.62 -9.45 27.20
N SER A 72 -4.94 -9.58 27.08
CA SER A 72 -5.64 -9.24 25.83
C SER A 72 -5.53 -7.74 25.51
N THR A 73 -5.60 -6.87 26.51
CA THR A 73 -5.38 -5.43 26.35
C THR A 73 -3.94 -5.14 25.89
N PHE A 74 -2.96 -5.74 26.56
CA PHE A 74 -1.55 -5.62 26.17
C PHE A 74 -1.32 -6.04 24.69
N ILE A 75 -1.89 -7.18 24.27
CA ILE A 75 -1.75 -7.64 22.88
C ILE A 75 -2.38 -6.63 21.90
N LYS A 76 -3.55 -6.05 22.22
CA LYS A 76 -4.18 -4.99 21.40
C LYS A 76 -3.30 -3.74 21.29
N GLU A 77 -2.62 -3.37 22.37
CA GLU A 77 -1.65 -2.26 22.38
C GLU A 77 -0.49 -2.57 21.42
N GLN A 78 0.05 -3.82 21.44
CA GLN A 78 1.10 -4.23 20.51
C GLN A 78 0.63 -4.18 19.06
N ILE A 79 -0.57 -4.66 18.75
CA ILE A 79 -1.19 -4.56 17.41
C ILE A 79 -1.28 -3.08 16.99
N THR A 80 -1.70 -2.19 17.88
CA THR A 80 -1.79 -0.76 17.60
C THR A 80 -0.41 -0.16 17.31
N MET A 81 0.62 -0.53 18.08
CA MET A 81 2.00 -0.07 17.85
C MET A 81 2.52 -0.55 16.49
N ILE A 82 2.33 -1.83 16.14
CA ILE A 82 2.72 -2.39 14.83
C ILE A 82 2.02 -1.61 13.70
N ASN A 83 0.72 -1.39 13.81
CA ASN A 83 -0.05 -0.66 12.80
C ASN A 83 0.38 0.80 12.65
N ASN A 84 0.79 1.44 13.74
CA ASN A 84 1.30 2.81 13.71
C ASN A 84 2.68 2.92 13.06
N THR A 85 3.47 1.83 13.05
CA THR A 85 4.79 1.79 12.38
C THR A 85 4.72 1.39 10.91
N LYS A 86 3.57 0.90 10.42
CA LYS A 86 3.39 0.57 9.01
C LYS A 86 3.47 1.82 8.14
N LEU A 87 4.34 1.78 7.13
CA LEU A 87 4.42 2.85 6.14
C LEU A 87 3.12 2.92 5.34
N ARG A 88 2.58 4.11 5.21
CA ARG A 88 1.37 4.39 4.44
C ARG A 88 1.73 5.07 3.12
N ALA A 89 0.82 5.06 2.17
CA ALA A 89 1.03 5.68 0.88
C ALA A 89 1.42 7.17 0.99
N LYS A 90 0.86 7.91 1.96
CA LYS A 90 1.20 9.32 2.23
C LYS A 90 2.63 9.55 2.72
N ASP A 91 3.31 8.52 3.25
CA ASP A 91 4.64 8.68 3.87
C ASP A 91 5.76 8.64 2.84
N SER A 92 5.49 8.16 1.61
CA SER A 92 6.53 7.97 0.59
C SER A 92 6.02 8.03 -0.86
N TYR A 93 5.04 8.89 -1.15
CA TYR A 93 4.63 9.15 -2.53
C TYR A 93 5.51 10.21 -3.21
N VAL A 94 5.54 10.19 -4.53
CA VAL A 94 6.11 11.28 -5.35
C VAL A 94 5.00 12.28 -5.65
N PRO A 95 5.10 13.53 -5.18
CA PRO A 95 4.03 14.51 -5.39
C PRO A 95 3.84 14.83 -6.87
N VAL A 96 2.64 15.29 -7.24
CA VAL A 96 2.29 15.66 -8.64
C VAL A 96 3.35 16.54 -9.29
N SER A 97 3.87 17.53 -8.57
CA SER A 97 4.86 18.48 -9.09
C SER A 97 6.24 17.87 -9.42
N ARG A 98 6.54 16.67 -8.93
CA ARG A 98 7.81 15.94 -9.14
C ARG A 98 7.64 14.66 -9.93
N SER A 99 6.40 14.24 -10.18
CA SER A 99 6.12 13.02 -10.92
C SER A 99 6.51 13.18 -12.40
N LYS A 100 7.15 12.15 -12.94
CA LYS A 100 7.46 12.04 -14.37
C LYS A 100 6.31 11.39 -15.17
N ARG A 101 5.34 10.81 -14.48
CA ARG A 101 4.22 10.07 -15.09
C ARG A 101 2.89 10.80 -14.98
N LEU A 102 2.76 11.74 -14.04
CA LEU A 102 1.55 12.54 -13.89
C LEU A 102 1.67 13.79 -14.77
N ILE A 103 0.92 13.82 -15.86
CA ILE A 103 0.92 14.93 -16.81
C ILE A 103 -0.42 15.65 -16.80
N ARG A 104 -0.41 16.96 -17.08
CA ARG A 104 -1.63 17.70 -17.36
C ARG A 104 -2.28 17.18 -18.64
N LYS A 105 -3.58 17.34 -18.78
CA LYS A 105 -4.33 16.89 -19.95
C LYS A 105 -3.70 17.49 -21.23
N PRO A 106 -3.12 16.67 -22.12
CA PRO A 106 -2.57 17.14 -23.38
C PRO A 106 -3.71 17.50 -24.36
N GLU A 107 -3.49 18.49 -25.20
CA GLU A 107 -4.46 18.93 -26.19
C GLU A 107 -4.41 18.05 -27.45
N SER A 108 -3.22 17.68 -27.89
CA SER A 108 -2.98 16.96 -29.13
C SER A 108 -2.11 15.70 -28.93
N ILE A 109 -2.14 14.83 -29.93
CA ILE A 109 -1.22 13.66 -29.98
C ILE A 109 0.23 14.11 -30.00
N ARG A 110 0.54 15.24 -30.60
CA ARG A 110 1.90 15.78 -30.60
C ARG A 110 2.38 16.07 -29.17
N ASP A 111 1.53 16.66 -28.33
CA ASP A 111 1.90 16.95 -26.94
C ASP A 111 2.15 15.67 -26.16
N VAL A 112 1.36 14.61 -26.40
CA VAL A 112 1.58 13.28 -25.80
C VAL A 112 2.95 12.72 -26.18
N ILE A 113 3.32 12.82 -27.46
CA ILE A 113 4.63 12.35 -27.95
C ILE A 113 5.75 13.15 -27.30
N ASP A 114 5.60 14.46 -27.18
CA ASP A 114 6.59 15.32 -26.57
C ASP A 114 6.75 15.01 -25.07
N GLU A 115 5.69 14.63 -24.36
CA GLU A 115 5.77 14.14 -22.97
C GLU A 115 6.52 12.81 -22.86
N PHE A 116 6.26 11.81 -23.72
CA PHE A 116 7.03 10.57 -23.73
C PHE A 116 8.51 10.81 -24.09
N ASN A 117 8.81 11.74 -24.98
CA ASN A 117 10.19 12.11 -25.32
C ASN A 117 10.94 12.74 -24.13
N LYS A 118 10.26 13.49 -23.27
CA LYS A 118 10.86 14.00 -22.01
C LYS A 118 11.13 12.88 -21.02
N HIS A 119 10.38 11.78 -21.09
CA HIS A 119 10.43 10.66 -20.15
C HIS A 119 10.56 9.31 -20.89
N PRO A 120 11.69 9.05 -21.61
CA PRO A 120 11.82 7.92 -22.54
C PRO A 120 11.82 6.54 -21.89
N LYS A 121 11.95 6.48 -20.55
CA LYS A 121 11.87 5.22 -19.79
C LYS A 121 10.45 4.87 -19.35
N GLU A 122 9.50 5.78 -19.53
CA GLU A 122 8.12 5.58 -19.10
C GLU A 122 7.28 5.04 -20.27
N ASN A 123 6.54 3.98 -20.02
CA ASN A 123 5.61 3.38 -20.99
C ASN A 123 4.16 3.81 -20.76
N ILE A 124 3.88 4.44 -19.62
CA ILE A 124 2.55 4.87 -19.20
C ILE A 124 2.64 6.28 -18.64
N LEU A 125 1.72 7.13 -19.07
CA LEU A 125 1.50 8.45 -18.49
C LEU A 125 0.09 8.51 -17.92
N TYR A 126 -0.04 9.03 -16.70
CA TYR A 126 -1.33 9.28 -16.04
C TYR A 126 -1.75 10.72 -16.27
N VAL A 127 -2.95 10.90 -16.81
CA VAL A 127 -3.47 12.22 -17.20
C VAL A 127 -4.34 12.76 -16.09
N ILE A 128 -4.03 13.99 -15.69
CA ILE A 128 -4.80 14.71 -14.65
C ILE A 128 -5.35 16.02 -15.21
N SER A 129 -6.49 16.45 -14.66
CA SER A 129 -7.05 17.78 -14.90
C SER A 129 -6.29 18.87 -14.13
N ASP A 130 -6.61 20.11 -14.39
CA ASP A 130 -6.02 21.25 -13.68
C ASP A 130 -6.34 21.24 -12.18
N ASP A 131 -7.49 20.69 -11.80
CA ASP A 131 -7.89 20.48 -10.39
C ASP A 131 -7.31 19.19 -9.77
N ASN A 132 -6.28 18.59 -10.36
CA ASN A 132 -5.65 17.34 -9.91
C ASN A 132 -6.59 16.11 -9.83
N LYS A 133 -7.62 16.05 -10.69
CA LYS A 133 -8.46 14.86 -10.83
C LYS A 133 -7.90 13.92 -11.87
N LEU A 134 -7.90 12.62 -11.58
CA LEU A 134 -7.46 11.60 -12.54
C LEU A 134 -8.45 11.51 -13.70
N LEU A 135 -7.98 11.73 -14.92
CA LEU A 135 -8.74 11.57 -16.15
C LEU A 135 -8.58 10.19 -16.76
N GLY A 136 -7.40 9.58 -16.59
CA GLY A 136 -7.08 8.26 -17.11
C GLY A 136 -5.59 8.07 -17.32
N GLN A 137 -5.22 7.12 -18.18
CA GLN A 137 -3.85 6.85 -18.57
C GLN A 137 -3.69 6.80 -20.09
N ILE A 138 -2.48 7.04 -20.56
CA ILE A 138 -2.05 6.88 -21.95
C ILE A 138 -0.88 5.89 -21.98
N ASN A 139 -0.98 4.85 -22.79
CA ASN A 139 0.11 3.91 -23.04
C ASN A 139 0.90 4.30 -24.30
N SER A 140 2.20 4.15 -24.28
CA SER A 140 3.05 4.39 -25.47
C SER A 140 2.66 3.53 -26.68
N THR A 141 2.18 2.31 -26.45
CA THR A 141 1.67 1.42 -27.52
C THR A 141 0.41 1.96 -28.20
N ASP A 142 -0.47 2.64 -27.44
CA ASP A 142 -1.66 3.28 -28.03
C ASP A 142 -1.28 4.45 -28.93
N VAL A 143 -0.25 5.21 -28.55
CA VAL A 143 0.30 6.30 -29.36
C VAL A 143 0.85 5.73 -30.67
N LEU A 144 1.62 4.65 -30.63
CA LEU A 144 2.14 3.98 -31.84
C LEU A 144 1.01 3.54 -32.75
N THR A 145 -0.06 2.96 -32.22
CA THR A 145 -1.23 2.51 -33.01
C THR A 145 -1.86 3.69 -33.76
N VAL A 146 -1.98 4.83 -33.12
CA VAL A 146 -2.52 6.04 -33.77
C VAL A 146 -1.55 6.60 -34.82
N LEU A 147 -0.25 6.60 -34.52
CA LEU A 147 0.78 7.04 -35.47
C LEU A 147 0.72 6.26 -36.81
N TYR A 148 0.50 4.95 -36.75
CA TYR A 148 0.34 4.13 -37.95
C TYR A 148 -0.91 4.50 -38.79
N SER A 149 -1.92 5.12 -38.17
CA SER A 149 -3.16 5.52 -38.85
C SER A 149 -3.09 6.96 -39.44
N ILE A 150 -2.09 7.74 -39.08
CA ILE A 150 -1.94 9.13 -39.50
C ILE A 150 -1.12 9.20 -40.79
N SER A 151 -1.71 9.80 -41.83
CA SER A 151 -1.07 9.89 -43.17
C SER A 151 -0.03 11.04 -43.26
N ARG A 152 -0.13 12.07 -42.40
CA ARG A 152 0.75 13.25 -42.43
C ARG A 152 1.15 13.67 -41.02
N LEU A 153 2.42 13.95 -40.79
CA LEU A 153 2.93 14.41 -39.49
C LEU A 153 2.29 15.73 -39.02
N SER A 154 1.85 16.58 -39.96
CA SER A 154 1.11 17.82 -39.64
C SER A 154 -0.21 17.57 -38.91
N ASP A 155 -0.81 16.38 -39.07
CA ASP A 155 -2.10 16.04 -38.49
C ASP A 155 -1.98 15.69 -37.00
N LEU A 156 -0.75 15.40 -36.52
CA LEU A 156 -0.49 15.12 -35.11
C LEU A 156 -0.93 16.28 -34.18
N LYS A 157 -0.71 17.52 -34.61
CA LYS A 157 -1.12 18.71 -33.87
C LYS A 157 -2.63 18.96 -33.90
N LYS A 158 -3.32 18.43 -34.93
CA LYS A 158 -4.75 18.62 -35.12
C LYS A 158 -5.59 17.50 -34.53
N THR A 159 -4.94 16.37 -34.22
CA THR A 159 -5.64 15.20 -33.66
C THR A 159 -5.69 15.32 -32.13
N PRO A 160 -6.90 15.38 -31.54
CA PRO A 160 -7.07 15.50 -30.10
C PRO A 160 -6.52 14.29 -29.35
N ALA A 161 -5.88 14.52 -28.21
CA ALA A 161 -5.34 13.48 -27.35
C ALA A 161 -6.40 12.69 -26.57
N ASP A 162 -7.64 13.18 -26.49
CA ASP A 162 -8.73 12.57 -25.72
C ASP A 162 -8.97 11.09 -26.08
N LYS A 163 -8.77 10.71 -27.35
CA LYS A 163 -8.95 9.34 -27.83
C LYS A 163 -7.93 8.35 -27.25
N LEU A 164 -6.80 8.86 -26.76
CA LEU A 164 -5.73 8.05 -26.15
C LEU A 164 -5.94 7.86 -24.63
N ILE A 165 -6.77 8.70 -24.01
CA ILE A 165 -6.97 8.68 -22.56
C ILE A 165 -7.95 7.56 -22.20
N LYS A 166 -7.44 6.50 -21.58
CA LYS A 166 -8.22 5.36 -21.11
C LYS A 166 -8.41 5.40 -19.61
N LYS A 167 -9.66 5.24 -19.15
CA LYS A 167 -10.00 5.22 -17.70
C LYS A 167 -9.76 3.85 -17.04
N THR A 168 -9.39 2.85 -17.81
CA THR A 168 -9.21 1.46 -17.35
C THR A 168 -7.81 1.22 -16.78
N ASN A 169 -7.72 0.33 -15.79
CA ASN A 169 -6.47 -0.19 -15.21
C ASN A 169 -5.61 0.78 -14.41
N VAL A 170 -6.14 1.93 -13.97
CA VAL A 170 -5.40 2.78 -13.04
C VAL A 170 -5.68 2.34 -11.62
N VAL A 171 -4.65 1.87 -10.92
CA VAL A 171 -4.76 1.54 -9.51
C VAL A 171 -4.69 2.83 -8.70
N THR A 172 -5.75 3.10 -7.95
CA THR A 172 -5.82 4.24 -7.03
C THR A 172 -5.88 3.74 -5.60
N VAL A 173 -5.18 4.40 -4.70
CA VAL A 173 -5.16 4.06 -3.27
C VAL A 173 -5.39 5.31 -2.43
N ASP A 174 -6.01 5.13 -1.27
CA ASP A 174 -6.12 6.21 -0.29
C ASP A 174 -4.74 6.53 0.31
N LYS A 175 -4.54 7.79 0.69
CA LYS A 175 -3.29 8.24 1.33
C LYS A 175 -2.92 7.45 2.59
N ASP A 176 -3.92 6.91 3.28
CA ASP A 176 -3.75 6.15 4.52
C ASP A 176 -3.63 4.63 4.29
N THR A 177 -3.67 4.18 3.02
CA THR A 177 -3.45 2.76 2.67
C THR A 177 -2.03 2.33 3.05
N VAL A 178 -1.90 1.19 3.71
CA VAL A 178 -0.61 0.60 4.07
C VAL A 178 0.10 0.12 2.81
N LEU A 179 1.40 0.39 2.66
CA LEU A 179 2.15 0.08 1.43
C LEU A 179 2.17 -1.41 1.10
N SER A 180 2.22 -2.29 2.10
CA SER A 180 2.19 -3.74 1.91
C SER A 180 0.89 -4.27 1.31
N ASP A 181 -0.20 -3.51 1.42
CA ASP A 181 -1.52 -3.92 0.93
C ASP A 181 -1.73 -3.55 -0.55
N ILE A 182 -0.81 -2.76 -1.13
CA ILE A 182 -0.88 -2.33 -2.52
C ILE A 182 -0.25 -3.42 -3.41
N LYS A 183 -1.11 -4.13 -4.16
CA LYS A 183 -0.70 -5.20 -5.09
C LYS A 183 -0.59 -4.66 -6.52
N ALA A 184 0.30 -3.69 -6.72
CA ALA A 184 0.56 -3.11 -8.04
C ALA A 184 1.96 -2.50 -8.06
N ASP A 185 2.62 -2.49 -9.22
CA ASP A 185 3.93 -1.85 -9.38
C ASP A 185 3.86 -0.34 -9.21
N TYR A 186 2.70 0.24 -9.55
CA TYR A 186 2.41 1.67 -9.43
C TYR A 186 1.00 1.91 -8.94
N ALA A 187 0.84 2.93 -8.11
CA ALA A 187 -0.47 3.38 -7.65
C ALA A 187 -0.55 4.90 -7.62
N ILE A 188 -1.71 5.43 -7.94
CA ILE A 188 -2.01 6.85 -7.76
C ILE A 188 -2.53 7.06 -6.34
N VAL A 189 -1.83 7.89 -5.57
CA VAL A 189 -2.17 8.18 -4.18
C VAL A 189 -3.19 9.31 -4.13
N MET A 190 -4.34 9.01 -3.57
CA MET A 190 -5.47 9.94 -3.45
C MET A 190 -5.49 10.60 -2.08
N LYS A 191 -5.73 11.92 -2.02
CA LYS A 191 -6.02 12.66 -0.78
C LYS A 191 -7.45 12.37 -0.30
N ASN A 192 -8.35 12.28 -1.28
CA ASN A 192 -9.75 11.93 -1.13
C ASN A 192 -10.22 11.30 -2.46
N LYS A 193 -11.52 10.95 -2.57
CA LYS A 193 -12.06 10.31 -3.79
C LYS A 193 -11.83 11.08 -5.10
N ASN A 194 -11.50 12.37 -5.03
CA ASN A 194 -11.46 13.25 -6.20
C ASN A 194 -10.13 14.00 -6.40
N GLU A 195 -9.19 13.92 -5.46
CA GLU A 195 -7.96 14.72 -5.50
C GLU A 195 -6.72 13.83 -5.36
N ILE A 196 -5.80 13.96 -6.32
CA ILE A 196 -4.53 13.22 -6.36
C ILE A 196 -3.49 13.96 -5.51
N LEU A 197 -2.76 13.24 -4.67
CA LEU A 197 -1.55 13.71 -4.01
C LEU A 197 -0.30 13.48 -4.87
N GLY A 198 -0.25 12.37 -5.57
CA GLY A 198 0.89 11.97 -6.37
C GLY A 198 0.85 10.50 -6.79
N GLU A 199 2.01 9.95 -7.08
CA GLU A 199 2.17 8.55 -7.44
C GLU A 199 3.12 7.80 -6.48
N LYS A 200 2.96 6.49 -6.39
CA LYS A 200 3.86 5.59 -5.67
C LYS A 200 4.34 4.49 -6.60
N CYS A 201 5.67 4.40 -6.77
CA CYS A 201 6.31 3.22 -7.34
C CYS A 201 6.56 2.22 -6.22
N LEU A 202 6.10 0.99 -6.40
CA LEU A 202 6.25 -0.13 -5.47
C LEU A 202 7.24 -1.16 -6.00
N CYS A 203 7.81 -0.90 -7.17
CA CYS A 203 8.91 -1.72 -7.69
C CYS A 203 10.03 -1.69 -6.67
N THR A 204 10.34 -2.84 -6.09
CA THR A 204 11.56 -3.05 -5.31
C THR A 204 12.72 -2.82 -6.27
N THR A 205 13.42 -1.71 -6.12
CA THR A 205 14.77 -1.57 -6.66
C THR A 205 15.64 -2.62 -5.98
N TYR A 206 15.90 -3.73 -6.70
CA TYR A 206 16.99 -4.64 -6.40
C TYR A 206 18.33 -3.94 -6.75
#